data_bddaf3ddff1f313913faa895afc30808
#
_entry.id   bddaf3ddff1f313913faa895afc30808
#
_cell.length_a   1.000
_cell.length_b   1.000
_cell.length_c   1.000
_cell.angle_alpha   90.00
_cell.angle_beta   90.00
_cell.angle_gamma   90.00
#
_symmetry.space_group_name_H-M   'P 1'
#
loop_
_entity.id
_entity.type
_entity.pdbx_description
1 polymer ?
#
loop_
_entity_poly.entity_id
_entity_poly.type
_entity_poly.pdbx_seq_one_letter_code
_entity_poly.pdbx_strand_id
1 'polypeptide(L)'
;MHVYISQTDRGEFLMGAEIEPYTTYNGTGTLGFLEYTARHALELLPQLERVKVLRTWTGLCDLSPDYSPILGKTEIENFHVSAGWGTYGFKAAPIVGVKLAELVASGETPDLIAPFALERFHTDTLVSELAAAAVSH
;
A
#
# COMPACT_ATOMS: atom_id res chain seq x y z
N MET A 1 9.66 8.97 11.98
CA MET A 1 10.48 9.00 10.74
C MET A 1 10.17 7.76 9.94
N HIS A 2 9.66 7.93 8.74
CA HIS A 2 9.41 6.86 7.79
C HIS A 2 10.16 7.18 6.50
N VAL A 3 11.18 6.43 6.19
CA VAL A 3 11.93 6.57 4.94
C VAL A 3 12.50 5.22 4.54
N TYR A 4 12.40 4.89 3.26
CA TYR A 4 13.21 3.84 2.67
C TYR A 4 14.22 4.45 1.72
N ILE A 5 15.40 3.87 1.67
CA ILE A 5 16.46 4.25 0.75
C ILE A 5 17.00 2.99 0.11
N SER A 6 17.09 2.99 -1.20
CA SER A 6 17.78 1.96 -1.98
C SER A 6 18.68 2.60 -3.01
N GLN A 7 19.66 1.87 -3.49
CA GLN A 7 20.57 2.33 -4.52
C GLN A 7 20.45 1.43 -5.75
N THR A 8 20.38 2.03 -6.93
CA THR A 8 20.39 1.30 -8.19
C THR A 8 21.81 0.83 -8.55
N ASP A 9 21.91 -0.12 -9.46
CA ASP A 9 23.21 -0.59 -9.98
C ASP A 9 24.04 0.52 -10.65
N ARG A 10 23.39 1.59 -11.08
CA ARG A 10 24.04 2.75 -11.69
C ARG A 10 24.42 3.84 -10.70
N GLY A 11 24.07 3.68 -9.40
CA GLY A 11 24.42 4.56 -8.33
C GLY A 11 23.38 5.60 -7.92
N GLU A 12 22.24 5.73 -8.64
CA GLU A 12 21.18 6.64 -8.21
C GLU A 12 20.51 6.12 -6.92
N PHE A 13 20.14 7.03 -6.04
CA PHE A 13 19.34 6.73 -4.86
C PHE A 13 17.84 6.84 -5.18
N LEU A 14 17.10 5.86 -4.69
CA LEU A 14 15.65 5.85 -4.63
C LEU A 14 15.22 6.03 -3.19
N MET A 15 14.42 7.06 -2.91
CA MET A 15 13.95 7.39 -1.57
C MET A 15 12.45 7.60 -1.56
N GLY A 16 11.80 7.20 -0.49
CA GLY A 16 10.37 7.38 -0.32
C GLY A 16 9.87 6.88 1.03
N ALA A 17 8.60 6.61 1.12
CA ALA A 17 7.82 6.03 2.20
C ALA A 17 6.79 6.94 2.84
N GLU A 18 6.61 8.14 2.33
CA GLU A 18 5.57 9.04 2.81
C GLU A 18 4.27 8.86 2.03
N ILE A 19 3.16 9.08 2.73
CA ILE A 19 1.82 9.21 2.14
C ILE A 19 1.39 10.65 2.35
N GLU A 20 0.85 11.28 1.30
CA GLU A 20 0.28 12.63 1.42
C GLU A 20 -0.86 12.62 2.45
N PRO A 21 -0.91 13.60 3.36
CA PRO A 21 -1.91 13.61 4.46
C PRO A 21 -3.34 13.89 3.96
N TYR A 22 -3.49 14.26 2.70
CA TYR A 22 -4.78 14.61 2.11
C TYR A 22 -5.16 13.61 1.03
N THR A 23 -6.39 13.15 1.04
CA THR A 23 -6.95 12.35 -0.05
C THR A 23 -7.00 13.18 -1.32
N THR A 24 -6.32 12.71 -2.37
CA THR A 24 -6.24 13.39 -3.67
C THR A 24 -6.14 12.39 -4.80
N TYR A 25 -6.67 12.75 -5.96
CA TYR A 25 -6.45 12.02 -7.22
C TYR A 25 -5.30 12.60 -8.05
N ASN A 26 -4.54 13.54 -7.47
CA ASN A 26 -3.37 14.11 -8.14
C ASN A 26 -2.24 13.06 -8.20
N GLY A 27 -1.80 12.70 -9.38
CA GLY A 27 -0.69 11.77 -9.61
C GLY A 27 0.71 12.39 -9.50
N THR A 28 0.82 13.64 -9.05
CA THR A 28 2.09 14.34 -8.84
C THR A 28 2.30 14.60 -7.35
N GLY A 29 3.49 14.28 -6.83
CA GLY A 29 3.86 14.60 -5.45
C GLY A 29 3.99 16.12 -5.23
N THR A 30 3.73 16.54 -4.00
CA THR A 30 3.87 17.94 -3.58
C THR A 30 5.32 18.29 -3.26
N LEU A 31 5.62 19.59 -3.23
CA LEU A 31 6.92 20.07 -2.77
C LEU A 31 7.13 19.72 -1.27
N GLY A 32 6.07 19.78 -0.47
CA GLY A 32 6.12 19.39 0.95
C GLY A 32 6.56 17.95 1.16
N PHE A 33 6.05 17.03 0.34
CA PHE A 33 6.50 15.63 0.31
C PHE A 33 8.01 15.52 0.04
N LEU A 34 8.49 16.24 -0.98
CA LEU A 34 9.91 16.23 -1.34
C LEU A 34 10.80 16.77 -0.22
N GLU A 35 10.42 17.90 0.39
CA GLU A 35 11.13 18.49 1.51
C GLU A 35 11.19 17.57 2.73
N TYR A 36 10.07 16.95 3.05
CA TYR A 36 9.96 16.03 4.18
C TYR A 36 10.84 14.78 3.99
N THR A 37 10.73 14.15 2.82
CA THR A 37 11.54 12.96 2.48
C THR A 37 13.03 13.31 2.46
N ALA A 38 13.43 14.45 1.89
CA ALA A 38 14.80 14.89 1.83
C ALA A 38 15.36 15.16 3.25
N ARG A 39 14.59 15.78 4.14
CA ARG A 39 14.99 16.01 5.53
C ARG A 39 15.30 14.70 6.25
N HIS A 40 14.40 13.72 6.18
CA HIS A 40 14.62 12.43 6.83
C HIS A 40 15.78 11.65 6.23
N ALA A 41 15.96 11.75 4.90
CA ALA A 41 17.10 11.13 4.25
C ALA A 41 18.43 11.73 4.72
N LEU A 42 18.50 13.06 4.91
CA LEU A 42 19.70 13.76 5.40
C LEU A 42 19.98 13.50 6.89
N GLU A 43 18.95 13.28 7.71
CA GLU A 43 19.12 12.84 9.10
C GLU A 43 19.79 11.48 9.18
N LEU A 44 19.47 10.56 8.27
CA LEU A 44 20.07 9.22 8.21
C LEU A 44 21.42 9.20 7.50
N LEU A 45 21.53 9.92 6.41
CA LEU A 45 22.69 9.92 5.51
C LEU A 45 23.11 11.36 5.16
N PRO A 46 23.79 12.10 6.05
CA PRO A 46 24.18 13.49 5.82
C PRO A 46 25.02 13.71 4.55
N GLN A 47 25.73 12.68 4.10
CA GLN A 47 26.52 12.74 2.85
C GLN A 47 25.68 12.98 1.60
N LEU A 48 24.35 12.81 1.67
CA LEU A 48 23.44 13.10 0.55
C LEU A 48 23.15 14.59 0.36
N GLU A 49 23.66 15.49 1.22
CA GLU A 49 23.45 16.95 1.16
C GLU A 49 23.67 17.56 -0.22
N ARG A 50 24.59 17.02 -1.00
CA ARG A 50 24.96 17.55 -2.32
C ARG A 50 24.34 16.80 -3.50
N VAL A 51 23.53 15.79 -3.21
CA VAL A 51 22.85 14.99 -4.25
C VAL A 51 21.71 15.80 -4.85
N LYS A 52 21.57 15.74 -6.17
CA LYS A 52 20.50 16.43 -6.90
C LYS A 52 19.30 15.50 -7.04
N VAL A 53 18.11 16.06 -6.85
CA VAL A 53 16.86 15.37 -7.21
C VAL A 53 16.72 15.32 -8.72
N LEU A 54 16.61 14.13 -9.28
CA LEU A 54 16.41 13.93 -10.71
C LEU A 54 14.93 14.00 -11.10
N ARG A 55 14.08 13.36 -10.31
CA ARG A 55 12.62 13.34 -10.49
C ARG A 55 11.91 12.84 -9.26
N THR A 56 10.62 13.14 -9.19
CA THR A 56 9.67 12.57 -8.23
C THR A 56 8.53 11.90 -8.99
N TRP A 57 7.90 10.93 -8.36
CA TRP A 57 6.66 10.32 -8.84
C TRP A 57 5.83 9.86 -7.67
N THR A 58 4.56 9.71 -7.88
CA THR A 58 3.60 9.22 -6.88
C THR A 58 2.68 8.18 -7.51
N GLY A 59 1.96 7.46 -6.67
CA GLY A 59 0.87 6.59 -7.03
C GLY A 59 -0.31 6.77 -6.09
N LEU A 60 -1.46 6.27 -6.48
CA LEU A 60 -2.64 6.25 -5.61
C LEU A 60 -2.60 5.01 -4.74
N CYS A 61 -2.78 5.19 -3.43
CA CYS A 61 -3.01 4.10 -2.49
C CYS A 61 -4.52 3.95 -2.25
N ASP A 62 -5.04 2.77 -2.49
CA ASP A 62 -6.41 2.40 -2.16
C ASP A 62 -6.45 1.86 -0.73
N LEU A 63 -6.86 2.70 0.20
CA LEU A 63 -6.94 2.34 1.62
C LEU A 63 -8.38 1.97 2.00
N SER A 64 -8.53 0.80 2.62
CA SER A 64 -9.78 0.40 3.27
C SER A 64 -9.92 1.04 4.66
N PRO A 65 -11.12 1.07 5.25
CA PRO A 65 -11.33 1.66 6.59
C PRO A 65 -10.51 1.02 7.70
N ASP A 66 -10.15 -0.25 7.58
CA ASP A 66 -9.35 -1.01 8.55
C ASP A 66 -7.91 -1.26 8.09
N TYR A 67 -7.48 -0.61 7.02
CA TYR A 67 -6.15 -0.76 6.39
C TYR A 67 -5.82 -2.16 5.90
N SER A 68 -6.79 -3.06 5.83
CA SER A 68 -6.62 -4.43 5.34
C SER A 68 -7.31 -4.63 4.00
N PRO A 69 -6.80 -5.49 3.11
CA PRO A 69 -7.38 -5.68 1.80
C PRO A 69 -8.81 -6.22 1.87
N ILE A 70 -9.57 -6.00 0.81
CA ILE A 70 -10.91 -6.54 0.62
C ILE A 70 -10.82 -7.64 -0.43
N LEU A 71 -11.14 -8.87 -0.03
CA LEU A 71 -10.97 -10.06 -0.87
C LEU A 71 -12.22 -10.94 -0.87
N GLY A 72 -12.54 -11.50 -2.02
CA GLY A 72 -13.53 -12.56 -2.10
C GLY A 72 -14.79 -12.21 -2.85
N LYS A 73 -15.90 -12.81 -2.46
CA LYS A 73 -17.20 -12.64 -3.08
C LYS A 73 -17.84 -11.32 -2.71
N THR A 74 -18.70 -10.83 -3.57
CA THR A 74 -19.63 -9.75 -3.29
C THR A 74 -21.06 -10.28 -3.26
N GLU A 75 -22.04 -9.42 -2.99
CA GLU A 75 -23.47 -9.74 -3.08
C GLU A 75 -23.93 -10.04 -4.52
N ILE A 76 -23.15 -9.62 -5.50
CA ILE A 76 -23.45 -9.84 -6.91
C ILE A 76 -22.85 -11.19 -7.32
N GLU A 77 -23.70 -12.05 -7.87
CA GLU A 77 -23.28 -13.37 -8.36
C GLU A 77 -22.14 -13.25 -9.40
N ASN A 78 -21.13 -14.09 -9.26
CA ASN A 78 -19.92 -14.11 -10.11
C ASN A 78 -19.09 -12.82 -10.12
N PHE A 79 -19.35 -11.91 -9.19
CA PHE A 79 -18.52 -10.71 -9.01
C PHE A 79 -17.64 -10.85 -7.76
N HIS A 80 -16.34 -10.92 -8.00
CA HIS A 80 -15.33 -11.03 -6.93
C HIS A 80 -14.55 -9.73 -6.82
N VAL A 81 -14.08 -9.41 -5.63
CA VAL A 81 -13.30 -8.20 -5.34
C VAL A 81 -11.90 -8.55 -4.86
N SER A 82 -10.94 -7.75 -5.27
CA SER A 82 -9.59 -7.71 -4.73
C SER A 82 -9.12 -6.26 -4.77
N ALA A 83 -9.26 -5.55 -3.65
CA ALA A 83 -9.03 -4.11 -3.55
C ALA A 83 -8.53 -3.71 -2.15
N GLY A 84 -8.25 -2.42 -1.93
CA GLY A 84 -7.83 -1.91 -0.62
C GLY A 84 -6.44 -2.37 -0.21
N TRP A 85 -5.54 -2.57 -1.16
CA TRP A 85 -4.22 -3.14 -0.92
C TRP A 85 -3.21 -2.18 -0.31
N GLY A 86 -3.50 -0.88 -0.32
CA GLY A 86 -2.59 0.13 0.17
C GLY A 86 -1.19 -0.01 -0.44
N THR A 87 -0.21 -0.32 0.41
CA THR A 87 1.20 -0.48 -0.01
C THR A 87 1.66 -1.94 -0.11
N TYR A 88 0.79 -2.93 0.14
CA TYR A 88 1.18 -4.35 0.27
C TYR A 88 0.90 -5.21 -0.95
N GLY A 89 0.14 -4.72 -1.91
CA GLY A 89 -0.40 -5.51 -3.02
C GLY A 89 0.65 -6.29 -3.80
N PHE A 90 1.79 -5.68 -4.09
CA PHE A 90 2.85 -6.35 -4.84
C PHE A 90 3.37 -7.62 -4.15
N LYS A 91 3.63 -7.55 -2.84
CA LYS A 91 4.14 -8.70 -2.07
C LYS A 91 3.10 -9.81 -1.93
N ALA A 92 1.84 -9.44 -1.77
CA ALA A 92 0.75 -10.38 -1.54
C ALA A 92 0.22 -11.03 -2.84
N ALA A 93 0.43 -10.39 -4.01
CA ALA A 93 -0.13 -10.81 -5.28
C ALA A 93 0.01 -12.32 -5.60
N PRO A 94 1.16 -12.98 -5.39
CA PRO A 94 1.30 -14.40 -5.73
C PRO A 94 0.36 -15.30 -4.93
N ILE A 95 0.35 -15.16 -3.61
CA ILE A 95 -0.46 -16.02 -2.74
C ILE A 95 -1.96 -15.71 -2.87
N VAL A 96 -2.30 -14.45 -2.97
CA VAL A 96 -3.70 -14.03 -3.13
C VAL A 96 -4.24 -14.45 -4.48
N GLY A 97 -3.44 -14.35 -5.54
CA GLY A 97 -3.84 -14.85 -6.87
C GLY A 97 -4.21 -16.33 -6.83
N VAL A 98 -3.41 -17.16 -6.16
CA VAL A 98 -3.74 -18.59 -5.97
C VAL A 98 -5.05 -18.77 -5.19
N LYS A 99 -5.23 -18.05 -4.08
CA LYS A 99 -6.43 -18.20 -3.22
C LYS A 99 -7.70 -17.69 -3.89
N LEU A 100 -7.62 -16.63 -4.67
CA LEU A 100 -8.76 -16.17 -5.47
C LEU A 100 -9.08 -17.14 -6.62
N ALA A 101 -8.07 -17.74 -7.23
CA ALA A 101 -8.31 -18.79 -8.24
C ALA A 101 -8.98 -20.04 -7.63
N GLU A 102 -8.57 -20.46 -6.43
CA GLU A 102 -9.26 -21.54 -5.69
C GLU A 102 -10.73 -21.17 -5.42
N LEU A 103 -10.99 -19.95 -4.93
CA LEU A 103 -12.34 -19.44 -4.69
C LEU A 103 -13.20 -19.49 -5.95
N VAL A 104 -12.68 -19.00 -7.08
CA VAL A 104 -13.42 -18.95 -8.34
C VAL A 104 -13.70 -20.36 -8.87
N ALA A 105 -12.74 -21.27 -8.76
CA ALA A 105 -12.86 -22.63 -9.27
C ALA A 105 -13.80 -23.52 -8.43
N SER A 106 -13.74 -23.41 -7.10
CA SER A 106 -14.52 -24.27 -6.19
C SER A 106 -15.82 -23.63 -5.71
N GLY A 107 -15.90 -22.31 -5.73
CA GLY A 107 -16.97 -21.55 -5.08
C GLY A 107 -16.84 -21.48 -3.55
N GLU A 108 -15.82 -22.09 -2.97
CA GLU A 108 -15.56 -22.07 -1.52
C GLU A 108 -14.50 -21.03 -1.18
N THR A 109 -14.72 -20.25 -0.10
CA THR A 109 -13.76 -19.23 0.33
C THR A 109 -12.64 -19.86 1.12
N PRO A 110 -11.38 -19.80 0.66
CA PRO A 110 -10.24 -20.33 1.42
C PRO A 110 -10.04 -19.60 2.76
N ASP A 111 -9.66 -20.33 3.80
CA ASP A 111 -9.47 -19.80 5.16
C ASP A 111 -8.53 -18.60 5.21
N LEU A 112 -7.48 -18.60 4.38
CA LEU A 112 -6.50 -17.52 4.34
C LEU A 112 -7.09 -16.16 3.96
N ILE A 113 -8.10 -16.14 3.09
CA ILE A 113 -8.71 -14.89 2.61
C ILE A 113 -10.07 -14.61 3.25
N ALA A 114 -10.65 -15.58 3.97
CA ALA A 114 -11.94 -15.45 4.61
C ALA A 114 -12.07 -14.22 5.56
N PRO A 115 -11.05 -13.89 6.38
CA PRO A 115 -11.14 -12.71 7.26
C PRO A 115 -11.22 -11.38 6.51
N PHE A 116 -10.80 -11.36 5.25
CA PHE A 116 -10.76 -10.15 4.42
C PHE A 116 -12.02 -9.92 3.57
N ALA A 117 -13.08 -10.68 3.81
CA ALA A 117 -14.35 -10.54 3.11
C ALA A 117 -14.94 -9.13 3.29
N LEU A 118 -15.65 -8.65 2.27
CA LEU A 118 -16.34 -7.35 2.29
C LEU A 118 -17.38 -7.27 3.43
N GLU A 119 -18.00 -8.39 3.78
CA GLU A 119 -19.00 -8.53 4.85
C GLU A 119 -18.50 -8.07 6.22
N ARG A 120 -17.18 -8.10 6.48
CA ARG A 120 -16.60 -7.66 7.76
C ARG A 120 -16.94 -6.21 8.13
N PHE A 121 -17.22 -5.36 7.16
CA PHE A 121 -17.64 -3.97 7.40
C PHE A 121 -19.10 -3.86 7.82
N HIS A 122 -19.93 -4.83 7.48
CA HIS A 122 -21.34 -4.90 7.91
C HIS A 122 -21.47 -5.56 9.30
N THR A 123 -20.58 -6.49 9.61
CA THR A 123 -20.60 -7.26 10.87
C THR A 123 -19.68 -6.68 11.96
N ASP A 124 -18.99 -5.59 11.66
CA ASP A 124 -18.02 -4.93 12.56
C ASP A 124 -16.88 -5.88 13.02
N THR A 125 -16.52 -6.84 12.17
CA THR A 125 -15.42 -7.79 12.43
C THR A 125 -14.14 -7.37 11.71
N LEU A 126 -13.68 -6.14 11.98
CA LEU A 126 -12.57 -5.52 11.30
C LEU A 126 -11.25 -6.25 11.55
N VAL A 127 -10.40 -6.30 10.51
CA VAL A 127 -9.05 -6.85 10.57
C VAL A 127 -8.07 -5.69 10.55
N SER A 128 -7.65 -5.22 11.73
CA SER A 128 -6.78 -4.07 11.83
C SER A 128 -5.34 -4.41 11.48
N GLU A 129 -4.80 -3.78 10.44
CA GLU A 129 -3.38 -3.86 10.07
C GLU A 129 -2.60 -2.72 10.73
N LEU A 130 -2.02 -3.00 11.89
CA LEU A 130 -1.32 -2.01 12.72
C LEU A 130 -0.11 -1.37 12.02
N ALA A 131 0.59 -2.12 11.16
CA ALA A 131 1.75 -1.60 10.44
C ALA A 131 1.35 -0.61 9.34
N ALA A 132 0.22 -0.84 8.66
CA ALA A 132 -0.32 0.09 7.67
C ALA A 132 -0.90 1.34 8.35
N ALA A 133 -1.61 1.18 9.46
CA ALA A 133 -2.13 2.28 10.25
C ALA A 133 -1.02 3.21 10.77
N ALA A 134 0.15 2.68 11.12
CA ALA A 134 1.29 3.46 11.60
C ALA A 134 1.95 4.35 10.52
N VAL A 135 1.71 4.10 9.25
CA VAL A 135 2.24 4.90 8.12
C VAL A 135 1.31 6.07 7.77
N SER A 136 0.06 6.04 8.21
CA SER A 136 -0.98 7.01 7.86
C SER A 136 -1.20 8.12 8.93
N HIS A 137 -0.34 8.21 9.94
CA HIS A 137 -0.38 9.22 11.02
C HIS A 137 0.87 10.10 11.05
#